data_007787530d61fb1af4d3358a97c3182a
#
_entry.id   007787530d61fb1af4d3358a97c3182a
#
_cell.length_a   1.000
_cell.length_b   1.000
_cell.length_c   1.000
_cell.angle_alpha   90.00
_cell.angle_beta   90.00
_cell.angle_gamma   90.00
#
_symmetry.space_group_name_H-M   'P 1'
#
loop_
_entity.id
_entity.type
_entity.pdbx_description
1 polymer ?
#
loop_
_entity_poly.entity_id
_entity_poly.type
_entity_poly.pdbx_seq_one_letter_code
_entity_poly.pdbx_strand_id
1 'polypeptide(L)'
;DMHCHRSDDMTAPLFLHSIRGGDISDGSIGEENYPSGHVAPTTPPIEFAQGTTTLSFKFHGGIIAAVDSRASIGSFVGSKTTQKVLPVSGHILGTMAGGAADCSFWIRKLRTQARLHEMGHGRAISVARASKILSSALYENRGLQLSVGTMIMGYDDLGPSIYYVDDSGKRSSGDMFAVGSGSTFALGILDTDWRADMTEGEAMALGIKAIRHATFRDAYSGGYIGVYLITSSGWRKVFSEDLANSGEV
;
A
#
# COMPACT_ATOMS: atom_id res chain seq x y z
N ASP A 1 -16.41 49.58 25.54
CA ASP A 1 -16.31 50.12 24.19
C ASP A 1 -15.02 49.62 23.54
N MET A 2 -15.15 48.63 22.74
CA MET A 2 -14.50 48.50 21.43
C MET A 2 -14.67 47.09 20.92
N HIS A 3 -15.50 46.98 19.92
CA HIS A 3 -15.67 45.79 19.08
C HIS A 3 -14.34 45.35 18.45
N CYS A 4 -14.04 44.09 18.51
CA CYS A 4 -13.09 43.48 17.60
C CYS A 4 -13.80 42.39 16.80
N HIS A 5 -13.88 42.67 15.51
CA HIS A 5 -14.48 41.82 14.49
C HIS A 5 -13.80 40.47 14.41
N ARG A 6 -14.62 39.43 14.43
CA ARG A 6 -14.32 38.14 13.82
C ARG A 6 -14.17 38.34 12.31
N SER A 7 -13.11 37.82 11.75
CA SER A 7 -13.01 37.47 10.33
C SER A 7 -13.00 35.95 10.21
N ASP A 8 -14.14 35.50 9.75
CA ASP A 8 -14.41 34.13 9.37
C ASP A 8 -13.64 33.74 8.12
N ASP A 9 -13.40 32.45 8.03
CA ASP A 9 -13.52 31.64 6.83
C ASP A 9 -12.43 31.76 5.77
N MET A 10 -11.55 30.75 5.80
CA MET A 10 -10.95 30.26 4.55
C MET A 10 -10.78 28.74 4.60
N THR A 11 -11.90 28.03 4.57
CA THR A 11 -11.95 26.66 4.08
C THR A 11 -12.26 26.68 2.59
N ALA A 12 -11.24 26.76 1.76
CA ALA A 12 -11.38 26.48 0.34
C ALA A 12 -11.02 25.02 0.07
N PRO A 13 -11.90 24.22 -0.50
CA PRO A 13 -11.54 22.90 -1.03
C PRO A 13 -10.88 23.10 -2.39
N LEU A 14 -9.57 23.00 -2.42
CA LEU A 14 -8.81 22.84 -3.67
C LEU A 14 -8.96 21.40 -4.16
N PHE A 15 -9.65 21.26 -5.23
CA PHE A 15 -9.61 20.24 -6.26
C PHE A 15 -11.00 19.80 -6.72
N LEU A 16 -11.53 20.56 -7.68
CA LEU A 16 -12.35 20.05 -8.78
C LEU A 16 -12.54 21.20 -9.77
N HIS A 17 -11.59 21.42 -10.67
CA HIS A 17 -11.88 22.15 -11.89
C HIS A 17 -12.37 21.14 -12.92
N SER A 18 -13.68 21.01 -12.97
CA SER A 18 -14.44 20.50 -14.09
C SER A 18 -14.09 21.36 -15.32
N ILE A 19 -13.55 20.71 -16.33
CA ILE A 19 -13.51 21.26 -17.68
C ILE A 19 -14.95 21.22 -18.18
N ARG A 20 -15.68 22.30 -18.04
CA ARG A 20 -16.92 22.53 -18.79
C ARG A 20 -16.52 22.94 -20.20
N GLY A 21 -16.92 22.10 -21.16
CA GLY A 21 -16.82 22.39 -22.57
C GLY A 21 -17.55 23.67 -22.93
N GLY A 22 -16.89 24.50 -23.75
CA GLY A 22 -17.48 25.65 -24.35
C GLY A 22 -18.55 25.23 -25.36
N ASP A 23 -19.63 25.99 -25.36
CA ASP A 23 -20.68 25.95 -26.36
C ASP A 23 -20.09 26.20 -27.76
N ILE A 24 -20.23 25.23 -28.63
CA ILE A 24 -20.09 25.40 -30.07
C ILE A 24 -21.46 25.16 -30.67
N SER A 25 -22.03 26.27 -31.14
CA SER A 25 -23.28 26.29 -31.85
C SER A 25 -23.20 25.60 -33.19
N ASP A 26 -24.20 24.77 -33.44
CA ASP A 26 -24.87 24.47 -34.70
C ASP A 26 -24.00 24.21 -35.95
N GLY A 27 -23.90 22.95 -36.25
CA GLY A 27 -23.48 22.43 -37.55
C GLY A 27 -24.07 21.04 -37.74
N SER A 28 -25.24 20.95 -38.35
CA SER A 28 -25.92 19.71 -38.73
C SER A 28 -25.02 18.83 -39.59
N ILE A 29 -24.42 17.80 -38.99
CA ILE A 29 -23.80 16.68 -39.70
C ILE A 29 -24.63 15.46 -39.42
N GLY A 30 -25.03 14.75 -40.51
CA GLY A 30 -25.98 13.69 -40.54
C GLY A 30 -25.77 12.59 -39.51
N GLU A 31 -26.87 12.09 -39.00
CA GLU A 31 -26.95 10.88 -38.18
C GLU A 31 -26.38 9.70 -38.98
N GLU A 32 -25.10 9.39 -38.83
CA GLU A 32 -24.58 8.07 -39.16
C GLU A 32 -25.07 7.10 -38.07
N ASN A 33 -25.98 6.23 -38.48
CA ASN A 33 -26.46 5.09 -37.70
C ASN A 33 -25.26 4.17 -37.37
N TYR A 34 -24.63 4.41 -36.23
CA TYR A 34 -23.77 3.39 -35.63
C TYR A 34 -24.68 2.26 -35.05
N PRO A 35 -24.49 1.02 -35.48
CA PRO A 35 -25.26 -0.09 -34.92
C PRO A 35 -24.95 -0.17 -33.42
N SER A 36 -25.97 0.06 -32.59
CA SER A 36 -25.94 -0.12 -31.15
C SER A 36 -25.90 -1.60 -30.76
N GLY A 37 -24.84 -2.25 -31.17
CA GLY A 37 -24.51 -3.63 -30.82
C GLY A 37 -23.25 -3.66 -29.94
N HIS A 38 -23.30 -3.08 -28.75
CA HIS A 38 -22.36 -3.46 -27.72
C HIS A 38 -22.67 -4.89 -27.29
N VAL A 39 -22.13 -5.85 -28.05
CA VAL A 39 -21.99 -7.21 -27.55
C VAL A 39 -21.06 -7.10 -26.35
N ALA A 40 -21.63 -7.21 -25.15
CA ALA A 40 -20.84 -7.36 -23.95
C ALA A 40 -19.84 -8.52 -24.19
N PRO A 41 -18.55 -8.36 -23.90
CA PRO A 41 -17.61 -9.44 -24.09
C PRO A 41 -18.08 -10.66 -23.31
N THR A 42 -18.40 -11.75 -24.04
CA THR A 42 -18.90 -13.01 -23.47
C THR A 42 -17.81 -13.81 -22.75
N THR A 43 -16.57 -13.31 -22.75
CA THR A 43 -15.49 -13.85 -21.93
C THR A 43 -15.52 -13.18 -20.57
N PRO A 44 -15.65 -13.95 -19.45
CA PRO A 44 -15.50 -13.38 -18.13
C PRO A 44 -14.15 -12.66 -18.05
N PRO A 45 -14.09 -11.53 -17.34
CA PRO A 45 -12.82 -10.83 -17.16
C PRO A 45 -11.81 -11.81 -16.61
N ILE A 46 -10.61 -11.86 -17.20
CA ILE A 46 -9.52 -12.70 -16.70
C ILE A 46 -9.18 -12.21 -15.30
N GLU A 47 -9.58 -12.97 -14.29
CA GLU A 47 -9.16 -12.71 -12.93
C GLU A 47 -7.68 -13.13 -12.79
N PHE A 48 -6.81 -12.15 -12.65
CA PHE A 48 -5.41 -12.40 -12.35
C PHE A 48 -5.30 -12.82 -10.87
N ALA A 49 -5.03 -14.10 -10.63
CA ALA A 49 -4.67 -14.55 -9.29
C ALA A 49 -3.40 -13.79 -8.85
N GLN A 50 -3.51 -13.06 -7.76
CA GLN A 50 -2.44 -12.21 -7.24
C GLN A 50 -1.87 -12.86 -6.00
N GLY A 51 -0.69 -13.44 -6.12
CA GLY A 51 -0.02 -14.07 -5.00
C GLY A 51 0.95 -13.10 -4.32
N THR A 52 0.85 -13.03 -3.01
CA THR A 52 1.66 -12.12 -2.20
C THR A 52 1.61 -12.53 -0.74
N THR A 53 2.75 -12.40 -0.07
CA THR A 53 2.79 -12.33 1.39
C THR A 53 3.56 -11.08 1.80
N THR A 54 2.86 -10.17 2.46
CA THR A 54 3.47 -9.02 3.12
C THR A 54 3.05 -9.00 4.57
N LEU A 55 3.96 -8.69 5.46
CA LEU A 55 3.68 -8.52 6.89
C LEU A 55 4.43 -7.33 7.47
N SER A 56 3.91 -6.79 8.55
CA SER A 56 4.60 -5.80 9.36
C SER A 56 4.16 -5.93 10.82
N PHE A 57 5.09 -5.66 11.73
CA PHE A 57 4.79 -5.61 13.16
C PHE A 57 5.72 -4.65 13.88
N LYS A 58 5.22 -4.11 15.00
CA LYS A 58 6.00 -3.26 15.90
C LYS A 58 6.81 -4.11 16.87
N PHE A 59 7.95 -3.60 17.28
CA PHE A 59 8.75 -4.11 18.39
C PHE A 59 9.40 -2.93 19.13
N HIS A 60 10.10 -3.18 20.22
CA HIS A 60 10.69 -2.12 21.07
C HIS A 60 11.56 -1.09 20.28
N GLY A 61 12.27 -1.53 19.23
CA GLY A 61 13.16 -0.67 18.45
C GLY A 61 12.53 0.02 17.23
N GLY A 62 11.29 -0.30 16.88
CA GLY A 62 10.65 0.25 15.67
C GLY A 62 9.64 -0.68 15.01
N ILE A 63 9.74 -0.81 13.69
CA ILE A 63 8.86 -1.67 12.89
C ILE A 63 9.71 -2.57 11.98
N ILE A 64 9.36 -3.85 11.92
CA ILE A 64 9.80 -4.75 10.86
C ILE A 64 8.70 -4.82 9.80
N ALA A 65 9.09 -4.69 8.53
CA ALA A 65 8.28 -5.06 7.39
C ALA A 65 9.00 -6.19 6.62
N ALA A 66 8.32 -7.30 6.39
CA ALA A 66 8.87 -8.41 5.64
C ALA A 66 7.93 -8.81 4.50
N VAL A 67 8.50 -9.14 3.35
CA VAL A 67 7.75 -9.42 2.13
C VAL A 67 8.42 -10.51 1.30
N ASP A 68 7.62 -11.22 0.51
CA ASP A 68 8.10 -12.02 -0.62
C ASP A 68 8.25 -11.15 -1.88
N SER A 69 8.71 -11.71 -2.98
CA SER A 69 8.90 -10.96 -4.23
C SER A 69 8.24 -11.58 -5.46
N ARG A 70 7.49 -12.67 -5.33
CA ARG A 70 6.79 -13.29 -6.45
C ARG A 70 5.58 -12.47 -6.86
N ALA A 71 5.43 -12.18 -8.15
CA ALA A 71 4.20 -11.67 -8.74
C ALA A 71 3.64 -12.73 -9.70
N SER A 72 2.40 -13.12 -9.50
CA SER A 72 1.71 -14.11 -10.33
C SER A 72 0.76 -13.41 -11.31
N ILE A 73 0.60 -14.02 -12.49
CA ILE A 73 -0.38 -13.63 -13.50
C ILE A 73 -1.25 -14.86 -13.77
N GLY A 74 -2.39 -14.94 -13.11
CA GLY A 74 -3.17 -16.18 -13.07
C GLY A 74 -2.36 -17.30 -12.43
N SER A 75 -2.25 -18.45 -13.10
CA SER A 75 -1.46 -19.61 -12.66
C SER A 75 0.04 -19.51 -13.00
N PHE A 76 0.50 -18.48 -13.68
CA PHE A 76 1.89 -18.32 -14.08
C PHE A 76 2.65 -17.36 -13.17
N VAL A 77 3.96 -17.62 -12.99
CA VAL A 77 4.87 -16.69 -12.32
C VAL A 77 5.28 -15.61 -13.30
N GLY A 78 4.74 -14.40 -13.16
CA GLY A 78 5.06 -13.25 -14.02
C GLY A 78 6.40 -12.61 -13.68
N SER A 79 6.77 -12.57 -12.39
CA SER A 79 8.06 -12.06 -11.92
C SER A 79 8.44 -12.71 -10.59
N LYS A 80 9.76 -12.91 -10.39
CA LYS A 80 10.33 -13.42 -9.13
C LYS A 80 10.98 -12.32 -8.28
N THR A 81 11.07 -11.11 -8.83
CA THR A 81 11.87 -9.99 -8.26
C THR A 81 11.06 -8.72 -8.08
N THR A 82 9.74 -8.84 -7.94
CA THR A 82 8.85 -7.69 -7.77
C THR A 82 9.08 -7.04 -6.41
N GLN A 83 9.34 -5.73 -6.42
CA GLN A 83 9.50 -4.97 -5.20
C GLN A 83 8.13 -4.68 -4.58
N LYS A 84 7.82 -5.29 -3.44
CA LYS A 84 6.54 -5.14 -2.75
C LYS A 84 6.55 -4.11 -1.61
N VAL A 85 7.69 -3.48 -1.35
CA VAL A 85 7.83 -2.36 -0.41
C VAL A 85 8.26 -1.13 -1.19
N LEU A 86 7.47 -0.08 -1.12
CA LEU A 86 7.72 1.18 -1.81
C LEU A 86 7.89 2.33 -0.82
N PRO A 87 8.90 3.19 -1.00
CA PRO A 87 9.08 4.36 -0.16
C PRO A 87 7.99 5.41 -0.43
N VAL A 88 7.40 5.94 0.63
CA VAL A 88 6.53 7.12 0.61
C VAL A 88 7.33 8.36 0.96
N SER A 89 8.17 8.28 1.99
CA SER A 89 9.11 9.32 2.40
C SER A 89 10.35 8.70 3.07
N GLY A 90 11.25 9.51 3.61
CA GLY A 90 12.44 9.02 4.32
C GLY A 90 12.13 8.21 5.59
N HIS A 91 10.93 8.32 6.13
CA HIS A 91 10.52 7.66 7.37
C HIS A 91 9.21 6.86 7.22
N ILE A 92 8.62 6.79 6.00
CA ILE A 92 7.38 6.05 5.73
C ILE A 92 7.57 5.11 4.54
N LEU A 93 7.17 3.86 4.74
CA LEU A 93 7.06 2.83 3.71
C LEU A 93 5.60 2.43 3.48
N GLY A 94 5.31 1.96 2.27
CA GLY A 94 4.06 1.28 1.92
C GLY A 94 4.33 -0.10 1.37
N THR A 95 3.50 -1.10 1.73
CA THR A 95 3.55 -2.43 1.11
C THR A 95 2.52 -2.54 -0.01
N MET A 96 2.73 -3.50 -0.91
CA MET A 96 1.80 -3.82 -1.98
C MET A 96 1.27 -5.24 -1.82
N ALA A 97 -0.05 -5.37 -1.70
CA ALA A 97 -0.77 -6.60 -1.91
C ALA A 97 -2.03 -6.30 -2.76
N GLY A 98 -2.35 -7.18 -3.68
CA GLY A 98 -3.36 -6.94 -4.70
C GLY A 98 -2.75 -6.54 -6.05
N GLY A 99 -3.44 -5.71 -6.85
CA GLY A 99 -2.99 -5.25 -8.16
C GLY A 99 -1.70 -4.44 -8.10
N ALA A 100 -0.62 -4.96 -8.67
CA ALA A 100 0.68 -4.27 -8.64
C ALA A 100 0.61 -2.87 -9.29
N ALA A 101 -0.15 -2.72 -10.36
CA ALA A 101 -0.36 -1.45 -11.03
C ALA A 101 -1.10 -0.45 -10.13
N ASP A 102 -2.22 -0.88 -9.51
CA ASP A 102 -3.03 -0.06 -8.62
C ASP A 102 -2.22 0.37 -7.40
N CYS A 103 -1.60 -0.57 -6.71
CA CYS A 103 -0.78 -0.27 -5.53
C CYS A 103 0.36 0.70 -5.87
N SER A 104 1.08 0.47 -6.97
CA SER A 104 2.18 1.34 -7.40
C SER A 104 1.69 2.75 -7.75
N PHE A 105 0.53 2.88 -8.41
CA PHE A 105 -0.06 4.16 -8.74
C PHE A 105 -0.41 4.95 -7.46
N TRP A 106 -1.12 4.33 -6.53
CA TRP A 106 -1.57 4.99 -5.31
C TRP A 106 -0.43 5.34 -4.37
N ILE A 107 0.58 4.49 -4.24
CA ILE A 107 1.78 4.80 -3.44
C ILE A 107 2.58 5.94 -4.07
N ARG A 108 2.72 6.01 -5.40
CA ARG A 108 3.36 7.16 -6.08
C ARG A 108 2.59 8.45 -5.86
N LYS A 109 1.26 8.41 -5.96
CA LYS A 109 0.40 9.56 -5.67
C LYS A 109 0.57 10.04 -4.22
N LEU A 110 0.59 9.09 -3.28
CA LEU A 110 0.83 9.38 -1.86
C LEU A 110 2.21 9.99 -1.63
N ARG A 111 3.26 9.49 -2.29
CA ARG A 111 4.62 10.07 -2.23
C ARG A 111 4.63 11.54 -2.68
N THR A 112 3.93 11.86 -3.76
CA THR A 112 3.80 13.23 -4.24
C THR A 112 3.11 14.11 -3.21
N GLN A 113 2.02 13.63 -2.60
CA GLN A 113 1.31 14.36 -1.54
C GLN A 113 2.17 14.56 -0.29
N ALA A 114 2.95 13.54 0.10
CA ALA A 114 3.87 13.65 1.23
C ALA A 114 4.94 14.74 0.99
N ARG A 115 5.51 14.78 -0.22
CA ARG A 115 6.50 15.81 -0.61
C ARG A 115 5.89 17.21 -0.66
N LEU A 116 4.69 17.35 -1.22
CA LEU A 116 3.98 18.63 -1.23
C LEU A 116 3.67 19.14 0.19
N HIS A 117 3.29 18.21 1.08
CA HIS A 117 3.08 18.54 2.49
C HIS A 117 4.36 19.07 3.15
N GLU A 118 5.48 18.39 2.93
CA GLU A 118 6.78 18.78 3.48
C GLU A 118 7.21 20.17 2.97
N MET A 119 7.06 20.41 1.66
CA MET A 119 7.37 21.71 1.05
C MET A 119 6.48 22.83 1.58
N GLY A 120 5.17 22.56 1.78
CA GLY A 120 4.21 23.57 2.24
C GLY A 120 4.26 23.86 3.74
N HIS A 121 4.66 22.89 4.55
CA HIS A 121 4.60 22.99 6.02
C HIS A 121 5.99 22.98 6.70
N GLY A 122 7.08 22.77 5.95
CA GLY A 122 8.45 22.70 6.50
C GLY A 122 8.70 21.51 7.43
N ARG A 123 7.79 20.51 7.45
CA ARG A 123 7.90 19.32 8.29
C ARG A 123 7.39 18.08 7.54
N ALA A 124 7.94 16.93 7.91
CA ALA A 124 7.54 15.65 7.35
C ALA A 124 6.06 15.33 7.66
N ILE A 125 5.40 14.61 6.75
CA ILE A 125 4.03 14.16 6.94
C ILE A 125 4.00 13.05 8.00
N SER A 126 3.00 13.06 8.91
CA SER A 126 2.82 11.96 9.86
C SER A 126 2.27 10.70 9.18
N VAL A 127 2.58 9.52 9.76
CA VAL A 127 2.08 8.22 9.26
C VAL A 127 0.56 8.19 9.24
N ALA A 128 -0.06 8.73 10.30
CA ALA A 128 -1.51 8.84 10.42
C ALA A 128 -2.12 9.68 9.28
N ARG A 129 -1.51 10.83 8.94
CA ARG A 129 -1.97 11.69 7.86
C ARG A 129 -1.77 11.03 6.49
N ALA A 130 -0.62 10.43 6.24
CA ALA A 130 -0.33 9.71 5.00
C ALA A 130 -1.34 8.59 4.75
N SER A 131 -1.60 7.75 5.75
CA SER A 131 -2.58 6.67 5.65
C SER A 131 -4.02 7.20 5.47
N LYS A 132 -4.38 8.35 6.06
CA LYS A 132 -5.70 8.96 5.87
C LYS A 132 -5.89 9.53 4.47
N ILE A 133 -4.86 10.16 3.89
CA ILE A 133 -4.90 10.64 2.50
C ILE A 133 -5.16 9.46 1.55
N LEU A 134 -4.44 8.34 1.73
CA LEU A 134 -4.64 7.15 0.92
C LEU A 134 -6.05 6.58 1.09
N SER A 135 -6.50 6.40 2.34
CA SER A 135 -7.84 5.89 2.67
C SER A 135 -8.95 6.74 2.02
N SER A 136 -8.87 8.07 2.11
CA SER A 136 -9.86 8.96 1.50
C SER A 136 -9.85 8.85 -0.02
N ALA A 137 -8.65 8.79 -0.64
CA ALA A 137 -8.53 8.66 -2.09
C ALA A 137 -9.09 7.31 -2.60
N LEU A 138 -8.84 6.21 -1.91
CA LEU A 138 -9.40 4.89 -2.27
C LEU A 138 -10.92 4.87 -2.07
N TYR A 139 -11.42 5.45 -0.97
CA TYR A 139 -12.85 5.56 -0.72
C TYR A 139 -13.60 6.34 -1.82
N GLU A 140 -13.05 7.46 -2.28
CA GLU A 140 -13.59 8.26 -3.38
C GLU A 140 -13.65 7.48 -4.70
N ASN A 141 -12.72 6.54 -4.90
CA ASN A 141 -12.56 5.74 -6.12
C ASN A 141 -13.03 4.28 -5.98
N ARG A 142 -13.77 3.93 -4.90
CA ARG A 142 -14.17 2.54 -4.59
C ARG A 142 -15.02 1.83 -5.67
N GLY A 143 -15.62 2.61 -6.59
CA GLY A 143 -16.39 2.04 -7.72
C GLY A 143 -15.54 1.56 -8.91
N LEU A 144 -14.22 1.79 -8.90
CA LEU A 144 -13.33 1.46 -10.02
C LEU A 144 -12.80 0.02 -9.98
N GLN A 145 -13.34 -0.85 -9.12
CA GLN A 145 -12.89 -2.25 -8.97
C GLN A 145 -11.37 -2.37 -8.70
N LEU A 146 -10.85 -1.45 -7.89
CA LEU A 146 -9.44 -1.46 -7.50
C LEU A 146 -9.13 -2.70 -6.65
N SER A 147 -7.90 -3.20 -6.76
CA SER A 147 -7.38 -4.27 -5.93
C SER A 147 -6.17 -3.77 -5.14
N VAL A 148 -6.41 -3.26 -3.93
CA VAL A 148 -5.39 -2.62 -3.09
C VAL A 148 -5.52 -3.09 -1.65
N GLY A 149 -4.51 -3.78 -1.17
CA GLY A 149 -4.30 -4.06 0.24
C GLY A 149 -2.92 -3.53 0.65
N THR A 150 -2.87 -2.40 1.33
CA THR A 150 -1.62 -1.68 1.59
C THR A 150 -1.45 -1.42 3.09
N MET A 151 -0.27 -1.72 3.61
CA MET A 151 0.14 -1.25 4.93
C MET A 151 1.00 0.01 4.76
N ILE A 152 0.59 1.11 5.38
CA ILE A 152 1.37 2.34 5.51
C ILE A 152 1.99 2.33 6.90
N MET A 153 3.31 2.30 6.94
CA MET A 153 4.05 2.17 8.18
C MET A 153 5.21 3.15 8.23
N GLY A 154 5.54 3.62 9.42
CA GLY A 154 6.59 4.60 9.59
C GLY A 154 6.84 4.94 11.04
N TYR A 155 7.83 5.80 11.23
CA TYR A 155 8.20 6.36 12.53
C TYR A 155 8.12 7.89 12.44
N ASP A 156 7.26 8.49 13.24
CA ASP A 156 7.09 9.95 13.33
C ASP A 156 7.23 10.42 14.78
N ASP A 157 6.92 11.68 15.05
CA ASP A 157 7.03 12.30 16.39
C ASP A 157 6.20 11.59 17.48
N LEU A 158 5.17 10.82 17.06
CA LEU A 158 4.33 10.02 17.95
C LEU A 158 4.84 8.57 18.13
N GLY A 159 5.94 8.23 17.46
CA GLY A 159 6.54 6.90 17.49
C GLY A 159 6.15 6.02 16.31
N PRO A 160 6.42 4.69 16.41
CA PRO A 160 6.14 3.74 15.34
C PRO A 160 4.64 3.52 15.15
N SER A 161 4.17 3.59 13.91
CA SER A 161 2.75 3.41 13.57
C SER A 161 2.58 2.58 12.31
N ILE A 162 1.59 1.68 12.33
CA ILE A 162 1.19 0.84 11.19
C ILE A 162 -0.30 1.03 10.95
N TYR A 163 -0.67 1.30 9.70
CA TYR A 163 -2.04 1.41 9.24
C TYR A 163 -2.27 0.49 8.04
N TYR A 164 -3.25 -0.36 8.13
CA TYR A 164 -3.76 -1.13 7.00
C TYR A 164 -4.86 -0.32 6.30
N VAL A 165 -4.79 -0.25 4.97
CA VAL A 165 -5.78 0.43 4.12
C VAL A 165 -6.15 -0.52 2.98
N ASP A 166 -7.44 -0.75 2.78
CA ASP A 166 -7.98 -1.58 1.69
C ASP A 166 -8.59 -0.74 0.56
N ASP A 167 -8.98 -1.41 -0.51
CA ASP A 167 -9.59 -0.81 -1.71
C ASP A 167 -10.95 -0.16 -1.47
N SER A 168 -11.65 -0.51 -0.39
CA SER A 168 -12.89 0.18 0.04
C SER A 168 -12.61 1.51 0.76
N GLY A 169 -11.36 1.81 1.05
CA GLY A 169 -10.93 2.95 1.86
C GLY A 169 -11.02 2.70 3.37
N LYS A 170 -11.33 1.46 3.81
CA LYS A 170 -11.24 1.11 5.24
C LYS A 170 -9.81 1.27 5.71
N ARG A 171 -9.63 1.92 6.86
CA ARG A 171 -8.35 2.19 7.50
C ARG A 171 -8.35 1.67 8.94
N SER A 172 -7.43 0.79 9.25
CA SER A 172 -7.27 0.20 10.59
C SER A 172 -5.84 0.40 11.08
N SER A 173 -5.67 0.72 12.37
CA SER A 173 -4.35 0.79 13.02
C SER A 173 -4.16 -0.43 13.92
N GLY A 174 -2.92 -0.86 14.09
CA GLY A 174 -2.59 -2.00 14.94
C GLY A 174 -1.09 -2.15 15.11
N ASP A 175 -0.70 -3.16 15.88
CA ASP A 175 0.69 -3.45 16.16
C ASP A 175 1.27 -4.50 15.20
N MET A 176 0.40 -5.25 14.54
CA MET A 176 0.77 -6.33 13.63
C MET A 176 -0.28 -6.49 12.53
N PHE A 177 0.19 -6.65 11.29
CA PHE A 177 -0.65 -6.95 10.13
C PHE A 177 0.08 -7.89 9.18
N ALA A 178 -0.69 -8.73 8.49
CA ALA A 178 -0.22 -9.44 7.30
C ALA A 178 -1.29 -9.35 6.20
N VAL A 179 -0.87 -9.21 4.96
CA VAL A 179 -1.75 -8.99 3.81
C VAL A 179 -1.27 -9.81 2.61
N GLY A 180 -2.22 -10.33 1.83
CA GLY A 180 -1.98 -11.15 0.66
C GLY A 180 -2.39 -12.61 0.88
N SER A 181 -2.24 -13.47 -0.15
CA SER A 181 -2.67 -14.88 -0.16
C SER A 181 -2.03 -15.73 0.93
N GLY A 182 -0.74 -15.48 1.24
CA GLY A 182 -0.01 -16.18 2.29
C GLY A 182 -0.14 -15.58 3.69
N SER A 183 -0.94 -14.52 3.87
CA SER A 183 -1.03 -13.77 5.13
C SER A 183 -1.46 -14.63 6.32
N THR A 184 -2.39 -15.58 6.13
CA THR A 184 -2.87 -16.47 7.21
C THR A 184 -1.76 -17.36 7.75
N PHE A 185 -0.88 -17.85 6.89
CA PHE A 185 0.27 -18.67 7.30
C PHE A 185 1.30 -17.84 8.06
N ALA A 186 1.55 -16.59 7.59
CA ALA A 186 2.45 -15.67 8.26
C ALA A 186 1.91 -15.25 9.63
N LEU A 187 0.62 -14.96 9.75
CA LEU A 187 -0.04 -14.59 11.01
C LEU A 187 0.06 -15.69 12.04
N GLY A 188 -0.10 -16.96 11.66
CA GLY A 188 0.05 -18.08 12.61
C GLY A 188 1.44 -18.14 13.28
N ILE A 189 2.50 -17.79 12.54
CA ILE A 189 3.86 -17.69 13.10
C ILE A 189 3.99 -16.43 13.97
N LEU A 190 3.46 -15.29 13.52
CA LEU A 190 3.51 -14.05 14.29
C LEU A 190 2.73 -14.16 15.60
N ASP A 191 1.53 -14.73 15.59
CA ASP A 191 0.70 -14.92 16.78
C ASP A 191 1.36 -15.80 17.83
N THR A 192 2.21 -16.73 17.41
CA THR A 192 2.90 -17.65 18.32
C THR A 192 4.17 -17.04 18.92
N ASP A 193 4.96 -16.33 18.11
CA ASP A 193 6.32 -15.97 18.46
C ASP A 193 6.53 -14.47 18.71
N TRP A 194 5.57 -13.62 18.33
CA TRP A 194 5.70 -12.17 18.48
C TRP A 194 5.66 -11.74 19.94
N ARG A 195 6.57 -10.83 20.30
CA ARG A 195 6.62 -10.13 21.58
C ARG A 195 7.03 -8.69 21.36
N ALA A 196 6.46 -7.78 22.14
CA ALA A 196 6.72 -6.35 22.00
C ALA A 196 8.15 -5.95 22.42
N ASP A 197 8.79 -6.73 23.31
CA ASP A 197 10.12 -6.49 23.89
C ASP A 197 11.28 -7.10 23.09
N MET A 198 11.01 -7.62 21.88
CA MET A 198 12.03 -8.22 21.02
C MET A 198 13.16 -7.24 20.71
N THR A 199 14.36 -7.80 20.61
CA THR A 199 15.52 -7.10 20.02
C THR A 199 15.38 -7.00 18.50
N GLU A 200 16.16 -6.11 17.86
CA GLU A 200 16.20 -5.99 16.39
C GLU A 200 16.49 -7.32 15.70
N GLY A 201 17.46 -8.09 16.24
CA GLY A 201 17.83 -9.39 15.69
C GLY A 201 16.70 -10.43 15.78
N GLU A 202 16.02 -10.51 16.91
CA GLU A 202 14.86 -11.41 17.11
C GLU A 202 13.70 -11.02 16.21
N ALA A 203 13.40 -9.73 16.11
CA ALA A 203 12.33 -9.21 15.27
C ALA A 203 12.62 -9.47 13.77
N MET A 204 13.86 -9.28 13.33
CA MET A 204 14.28 -9.62 11.96
C MET A 204 14.15 -11.12 11.70
N ALA A 205 14.63 -11.97 12.61
CA ALA A 205 14.53 -13.42 12.49
C ALA A 205 13.08 -13.91 12.43
N LEU A 206 12.18 -13.30 13.22
CA LEU A 206 10.74 -13.59 13.18
C LEU A 206 10.13 -13.21 11.82
N GLY A 207 10.44 -12.03 11.28
CA GLY A 207 9.96 -11.60 9.96
C GLY A 207 10.39 -12.55 8.84
N ILE A 208 11.67 -12.99 8.85
CA ILE A 208 12.19 -13.98 7.89
C ILE A 208 11.46 -15.32 8.05
N LYS A 209 11.34 -15.83 9.29
CA LYS A 209 10.66 -17.09 9.59
C LYS A 209 9.21 -17.09 9.08
N ALA A 210 8.47 -16.03 9.35
CA ALA A 210 7.06 -15.91 8.95
C ALA A 210 6.88 -15.87 7.42
N ILE A 211 7.72 -15.12 6.68
CA ILE A 211 7.67 -15.12 5.21
C ILE A 211 8.10 -16.45 4.64
N ARG A 212 9.17 -17.08 5.16
CA ARG A 212 9.63 -18.40 4.70
C ARG A 212 8.54 -19.45 4.88
N HIS A 213 7.86 -19.46 6.03
CA HIS A 213 6.75 -20.37 6.29
C HIS A 213 5.56 -20.12 5.32
N ALA A 214 5.22 -18.85 5.09
CA ALA A 214 4.16 -18.49 4.15
C ALA A 214 4.50 -18.91 2.71
N THR A 215 5.74 -18.68 2.24
CA THR A 215 6.16 -19.08 0.89
C THR A 215 6.21 -20.60 0.69
N PHE A 216 6.40 -21.37 1.75
CA PHE A 216 6.34 -22.84 1.69
C PHE A 216 4.89 -23.35 1.57
N ARG A 217 3.93 -22.68 2.20
CA ARG A 217 2.52 -23.10 2.24
C ARG A 217 1.68 -22.50 1.12
N ASP A 218 1.98 -21.27 0.70
CA ASP A 218 1.25 -20.54 -0.34
C ASP A 218 1.97 -20.67 -1.69
N ALA A 219 1.35 -21.36 -2.63
CA ALA A 219 1.88 -21.57 -3.98
C ALA A 219 2.09 -20.25 -4.77
N TYR A 220 1.40 -19.20 -4.39
CA TYR A 220 1.48 -17.91 -5.06
C TYR A 220 2.56 -16.98 -4.48
N SER A 221 3.09 -17.27 -3.30
CA SER A 221 4.19 -16.53 -2.67
C SER A 221 5.52 -17.19 -2.95
N GLY A 222 6.64 -16.43 -2.99
CA GLY A 222 7.98 -16.97 -3.25
C GLY A 222 8.97 -15.93 -3.78
N GLY A 223 10.04 -16.39 -4.43
CA GLY A 223 11.12 -15.55 -4.95
C GLY A 223 12.11 -15.17 -3.87
N TYR A 224 12.27 -13.89 -3.59
CA TYR A 224 13.15 -13.36 -2.56
C TYR A 224 12.38 -13.03 -1.29
N ILE A 225 12.99 -13.24 -0.13
CA ILE A 225 12.56 -12.62 1.12
C ILE A 225 13.25 -11.26 1.25
N GLY A 226 12.49 -10.20 1.45
CA GLY A 226 13.01 -8.87 1.75
C GLY A 226 12.55 -8.40 3.12
N VAL A 227 13.49 -7.95 3.98
CA VAL A 227 13.15 -7.40 5.29
C VAL A 227 13.64 -5.96 5.39
N TYR A 228 12.77 -5.11 5.88
CA TYR A 228 13.00 -3.68 6.09
C TYR A 228 12.80 -3.34 7.56
N LEU A 229 13.73 -2.57 8.08
CA LEU A 229 13.67 -2.00 9.42
C LEU A 229 13.33 -0.52 9.33
N ILE A 230 12.38 -0.08 10.14
CA ILE A 230 11.96 1.32 10.25
C ILE A 230 12.17 1.76 11.70
N THR A 231 12.98 2.79 11.89
CA THR A 231 13.31 3.37 13.20
C THR A 231 13.12 4.89 13.19
N SER A 232 13.42 5.55 14.28
CA SER A 232 13.42 7.01 14.37
C SER A 232 14.38 7.69 13.40
N SER A 233 15.45 6.98 12.96
CA SER A 233 16.41 7.48 11.97
C SER A 233 15.98 7.27 10.51
N GLY A 234 14.80 6.69 10.27
CA GLY A 234 14.28 6.35 8.95
C GLY A 234 14.25 4.85 8.72
N TRP A 235 14.12 4.45 7.45
CA TRP A 235 14.03 3.05 7.06
C TRP A 235 15.26 2.58 6.29
N ARG A 236 15.54 1.29 6.40
CA ARG A 236 16.60 0.62 5.62
C ARG A 236 16.19 -0.83 5.31
N LYS A 237 16.65 -1.35 4.17
CA LYS A 237 16.55 -2.78 3.88
C LYS A 237 17.67 -3.49 4.64
N VAL A 238 17.32 -4.41 5.53
CA VAL A 238 18.26 -5.11 6.43
C VAL A 238 18.57 -6.53 5.98
N PHE A 239 17.70 -7.13 5.15
CA PHE A 239 17.87 -8.49 4.70
C PHE A 239 17.30 -8.70 3.29
N SER A 240 17.96 -9.58 2.51
CA SER A 240 17.48 -10.05 1.21
C SER A 240 18.07 -11.44 0.93
N GLU A 241 17.19 -12.42 0.68
CA GLU A 241 17.59 -13.82 0.41
C GLU A 241 16.78 -14.36 -0.76
N ASP A 242 17.44 -15.09 -1.67
CA ASP A 242 16.77 -15.84 -2.74
C ASP A 242 16.40 -17.23 -2.24
N LEU A 243 15.12 -17.52 -2.16
CA LEU A 243 14.61 -18.81 -1.70
C LEU A 243 14.98 -19.99 -2.62
N ALA A 244 15.29 -19.73 -3.89
CA ALA A 244 15.71 -20.78 -4.81
C ALA A 244 17.13 -21.30 -4.50
N ASN A 245 17.96 -20.49 -3.85
CA ASN A 245 19.35 -20.79 -3.53
C ASN A 245 19.58 -21.15 -2.05
N SER A 246 18.57 -20.96 -1.21
CA SER A 246 18.62 -21.27 0.22
C SER A 246 18.36 -22.76 0.47
N GLY A 247 19.20 -23.67 0.07
CA GLY A 247 19.10 -25.13 0.12
C GLY A 247 18.65 -25.83 1.42
N GLU A 248 17.82 -25.18 2.25
CA GLU A 248 17.20 -25.72 3.46
C GLU A 248 15.69 -25.43 3.47
N VAL A 249 14.94 -26.49 3.28
CA VAL A 249 13.53 -26.57 3.72
C VAL A 249 13.48 -27.37 5.00
#